data_db2d1fd631734c0eb920b174bf01570f
#
_entry.id   db2d1fd631734c0eb920b174bf01570f
#
_cell.length_a   1.000
_cell.length_b   1.000
_cell.length_c   1.000
_cell.angle_alpha   90.00
_cell.angle_beta   90.00
_cell.angle_gamma   90.00
#
_symmetry.space_group_name_H-M   'P 1'
#
loop_
_entity.id
_entity.type
_entity.pdbx_description
1 polymer ?
#
loop_
_entity_poly.entity_id
_entity_poly.type
_entity_poly.pdbx_seq_one_letter_code
_entity_poly.pdbx_strand_id
1 'polypeptide(L)'
;MPKLPASPDDGAATAAVDIRDVTHAYSGNPALRGLSWSAPAGRVTAVLGRNGAGKTSVIEMAEGLRRPDSGSIQVLGVEPWNADAGHRARVGVMLQDGGLPMGTKPMALLRHLASFYRAPRDVDELAARLEIPSFNRTSVRRLSGGQRQRVALAAAMVGQPDLLFLDEPTAGLDPHARREVWAIISDERDRGASVVVTTHSFEEAERLADHVVIMNAGTCVAQGTLDAVTHGRDLEDVYFDLTEAAR
;
A
#
# COMPACT_ATOMS: atom_id res chain seq x y z
N MET A 1 12.04 26.90 -16.21
CA MET A 1 12.47 25.92 -15.22
C MET A 1 13.16 24.77 -15.94
N PRO A 2 14.37 24.36 -15.61
CA PRO A 2 15.05 23.29 -16.31
C PRO A 2 14.42 21.94 -15.90
N LYS A 3 14.12 21.13 -16.93
CA LYS A 3 13.66 19.76 -16.85
C LYS A 3 14.78 18.92 -16.23
N LEU A 4 14.54 18.28 -15.07
CA LEU A 4 15.49 17.33 -14.50
C LEU A 4 15.76 16.20 -15.53
N PRO A 5 17.02 15.77 -15.67
CA PRO A 5 17.37 14.66 -16.54
C PRO A 5 16.81 13.36 -15.95
N ALA A 6 16.21 12.53 -16.79
CA ALA A 6 15.86 11.16 -16.47
C ALA A 6 17.16 10.41 -16.11
N SER A 7 17.19 9.74 -14.94
CA SER A 7 18.30 8.87 -14.57
C SER A 7 18.39 7.68 -15.53
N PRO A 8 19.60 7.23 -15.86
CA PRO A 8 19.80 6.12 -16.78
C PRO A 8 19.49 4.78 -16.11
N ASP A 9 18.68 4.00 -16.78
CA ASP A 9 18.70 2.54 -16.95
C ASP A 9 19.19 1.68 -15.76
N ASP A 10 18.30 1.47 -14.78
CA ASP A 10 18.29 0.18 -14.09
C ASP A 10 17.42 -0.76 -14.91
N GLY A 11 17.99 -1.88 -15.37
CA GLY A 11 17.37 -2.80 -16.32
C GLY A 11 15.90 -3.04 -16.00
N ALA A 12 15.02 -2.78 -16.95
CA ALA A 12 13.57 -2.60 -16.84
C ALA A 12 12.92 -3.68 -15.95
N ALA A 13 12.96 -3.48 -14.64
CA ALA A 13 12.12 -4.24 -13.71
C ALA A 13 10.69 -3.88 -14.05
N THR A 14 9.90 -4.87 -14.45
CA THR A 14 8.49 -4.70 -14.79
C THR A 14 7.80 -4.04 -13.59
N ALA A 15 7.16 -2.90 -13.78
CA ALA A 15 6.47 -2.22 -12.70
C ALA A 15 5.24 -3.03 -12.27
N ALA A 16 5.06 -3.23 -10.96
CA ALA A 16 3.83 -3.80 -10.39
C ALA A 16 2.68 -2.78 -10.42
N VAL A 17 3.02 -1.49 -10.22
CA VAL A 17 2.10 -0.35 -10.37
C VAL A 17 2.78 0.69 -11.23
N ASP A 18 2.08 1.19 -12.24
CA ASP A 18 2.55 2.26 -13.12
C ASP A 18 1.46 3.34 -13.26
N ILE A 19 1.76 4.55 -12.83
CA ILE A 19 0.86 5.70 -12.79
C ILE A 19 1.46 6.81 -13.63
N ARG A 20 0.70 7.31 -14.62
CA ARG A 20 1.17 8.31 -15.58
C ARG A 20 0.18 9.44 -15.73
N ASP A 21 0.64 10.66 -15.43
CA ASP A 21 -0.07 11.93 -15.63
C ASP A 21 -1.51 11.95 -15.10
N VAL A 22 -1.73 11.27 -13.95
CA VAL A 22 -3.06 11.10 -13.37
C VAL A 22 -3.54 12.39 -12.74
N THR A 23 -4.74 12.82 -13.15
CA THR A 23 -5.46 13.93 -12.54
C THR A 23 -6.78 13.46 -11.93
N HIS A 24 -7.19 14.09 -10.85
CA HIS A 24 -8.52 13.89 -10.26
C HIS A 24 -8.93 15.04 -9.37
N ALA A 25 -10.22 15.37 -9.41
CA ALA A 25 -10.81 16.41 -8.56
C ALA A 25 -12.08 15.91 -7.84
N TYR A 26 -12.22 16.24 -6.57
CA TYR A 26 -13.44 16.03 -5.78
C TYR A 26 -14.25 17.32 -5.76
N SER A 27 -15.43 17.30 -6.35
CA SER A 27 -16.33 18.48 -6.39
C SER A 27 -15.59 19.78 -6.82
N GLY A 28 -14.71 19.66 -7.81
CA GLY A 28 -13.93 20.79 -8.33
C GLY A 28 -12.62 21.08 -7.59
N ASN A 29 -12.35 20.43 -6.46
CA ASN A 29 -11.09 20.58 -5.72
C ASN A 29 -10.06 19.55 -6.22
N PRO A 30 -8.93 19.97 -6.84
CA PRO A 30 -7.93 19.05 -7.36
C PRO A 30 -7.26 18.26 -6.23
N ALA A 31 -7.38 16.93 -6.29
CA ALA A 31 -6.71 16.00 -5.39
C ALA A 31 -5.43 15.43 -6.01
N LEU A 32 -5.42 15.20 -7.33
CA LEU A 32 -4.24 14.77 -8.08
C LEU A 32 -4.03 15.72 -9.28
N ARG A 33 -2.75 16.05 -9.55
CA ARG A 33 -2.37 17.12 -10.49
C ARG A 33 -1.26 16.65 -11.43
N GLY A 34 -1.55 15.67 -12.30
CA GLY A 34 -0.55 15.08 -13.20
C GLY A 34 0.42 14.18 -12.45
N LEU A 35 -0.12 13.38 -11.52
CA LEU A 35 0.68 12.47 -10.69
C LEU A 35 1.27 11.35 -11.55
N SER A 36 2.59 11.15 -11.43
CA SER A 36 3.29 10.06 -12.09
C SER A 36 4.30 9.43 -11.13
N TRP A 37 4.20 8.10 -10.93
CA TRP A 37 5.19 7.30 -10.21
C TRP A 37 5.01 5.81 -10.53
N SER A 38 6.01 4.99 -10.19
CA SER A 38 5.93 3.55 -10.38
C SER A 38 6.40 2.79 -9.14
N ALA A 39 5.84 1.58 -8.93
CA ALA A 39 6.29 0.62 -7.93
C ALA A 39 6.95 -0.58 -8.65
N PRO A 40 8.24 -0.86 -8.42
CA PRO A 40 8.91 -2.02 -9.01
C PRO A 40 8.29 -3.34 -8.52
N ALA A 41 8.26 -4.36 -9.41
CA ALA A 41 7.77 -5.68 -9.04
C ALA A 41 8.70 -6.37 -8.03
N GLY A 42 8.11 -7.14 -7.10
CA GLY A 42 8.84 -7.89 -6.07
C GLY A 42 9.57 -7.00 -5.04
N ARG A 43 9.12 -5.77 -4.86
CA ARG A 43 9.70 -4.78 -3.96
C ARG A 43 8.66 -4.17 -3.04
N VAL A 44 9.11 -3.63 -1.91
CA VAL A 44 8.29 -2.77 -1.05
C VAL A 44 8.45 -1.32 -1.48
N THR A 45 7.36 -0.69 -1.89
CA THR A 45 7.30 0.74 -2.20
C THR A 45 6.56 1.47 -1.08
N ALA A 46 7.24 2.38 -0.39
CA ALA A 46 6.61 3.25 0.60
C ALA A 46 6.15 4.57 -0.06
N VAL A 47 4.87 4.88 0.06
CA VAL A 47 4.27 6.13 -0.41
C VAL A 47 4.09 7.07 0.78
N LEU A 48 4.96 8.07 0.87
CA LEU A 48 4.97 9.10 1.91
C LEU A 48 4.25 10.37 1.46
N GLY A 49 3.60 11.05 2.39
CA GLY A 49 2.95 12.34 2.13
C GLY A 49 2.08 12.76 3.31
N ARG A 50 1.86 14.06 3.46
CA ARG A 50 0.94 14.61 4.48
C ARG A 50 -0.50 14.17 4.22
N ASN A 51 -1.36 14.31 5.23
CA ASN A 51 -2.80 14.16 5.04
C ASN A 51 -3.27 15.16 3.97
N GLY A 52 -4.05 14.67 3.01
CA GLY A 52 -4.48 15.46 1.86
C GLY A 52 -3.47 15.53 0.70
N ALA A 53 -2.32 14.85 0.75
CA ALA A 53 -1.37 14.78 -0.37
C ALA A 53 -1.88 13.98 -1.58
N GLY A 54 -3.01 13.28 -1.45
CA GLY A 54 -3.61 12.47 -2.52
C GLY A 54 -3.28 10.97 -2.44
N LYS A 55 -2.61 10.48 -1.38
CA LYS A 55 -2.23 9.07 -1.24
C LYS A 55 -3.43 8.13 -1.34
N THR A 56 -4.42 8.30 -0.47
CA THR A 56 -5.63 7.46 -0.49
C THR A 56 -6.35 7.52 -1.84
N SER A 57 -6.43 8.70 -2.46
CA SER A 57 -7.09 8.84 -3.76
C SER A 57 -6.41 8.03 -4.86
N VAL A 58 -5.06 8.07 -4.94
CA VAL A 58 -4.33 7.30 -5.96
C VAL A 58 -4.34 5.81 -5.67
N ILE A 59 -4.29 5.40 -4.40
CA ILE A 59 -4.40 4.00 -4.02
C ILE A 59 -5.80 3.45 -4.34
N GLU A 60 -6.89 4.14 -3.99
CA GLU A 60 -8.25 3.75 -4.39
C GLU A 60 -8.40 3.56 -5.90
N MET A 61 -7.71 4.39 -6.71
CA MET A 61 -7.69 4.23 -8.16
C MET A 61 -6.88 2.99 -8.59
N ALA A 62 -5.73 2.75 -7.98
CA ALA A 62 -4.92 1.56 -8.25
C ALA A 62 -5.63 0.27 -7.82
N GLU A 63 -6.46 0.32 -6.79
CA GLU A 63 -7.35 -0.77 -6.36
C GLU A 63 -8.57 -0.98 -7.28
N GLY A 64 -8.81 -0.05 -8.21
CA GLY A 64 -9.96 -0.09 -9.13
C GLY A 64 -11.28 0.40 -8.52
N LEU A 65 -11.25 1.00 -7.34
CA LEU A 65 -12.44 1.54 -6.66
C LEU A 65 -12.88 2.87 -7.27
N ARG A 66 -11.99 3.57 -7.97
CA ARG A 66 -12.23 4.87 -8.59
C ARG A 66 -11.48 5.00 -9.92
N ARG A 67 -12.03 5.76 -10.85
CA ARG A 67 -11.33 6.11 -12.09
C ARG A 67 -10.72 7.51 -11.98
N PRO A 68 -9.54 7.74 -12.57
CA PRO A 68 -8.99 9.09 -12.72
C PRO A 68 -9.79 9.91 -13.73
N ASP A 69 -9.69 11.24 -13.66
CA ASP A 69 -10.27 12.14 -14.65
C ASP A 69 -9.45 12.15 -15.95
N SER A 70 -8.12 11.99 -15.83
CA SER A 70 -7.20 11.81 -16.95
C SER A 70 -5.95 11.04 -16.53
N GLY A 71 -5.12 10.68 -17.50
CA GLY A 71 -3.92 9.85 -17.28
C GLY A 71 -4.22 8.35 -17.33
N SER A 72 -3.25 7.55 -16.93
CA SER A 72 -3.39 6.08 -16.93
C SER A 72 -2.83 5.45 -15.67
N ILE A 73 -3.43 4.35 -15.25
CA ILE A 73 -2.96 3.51 -14.13
C ILE A 73 -2.94 2.07 -14.63
N GLN A 74 -1.82 1.40 -14.42
CA GLN A 74 -1.69 -0.03 -14.64
C GLN A 74 -1.25 -0.72 -13.34
N VAL A 75 -1.91 -1.82 -13.04
CA VAL A 75 -1.62 -2.68 -11.89
C VAL A 75 -1.40 -4.09 -12.41
N LEU A 76 -0.21 -4.63 -12.21
CA LEU A 76 0.23 -5.90 -12.80
C LEU A 76 -0.06 -5.95 -14.33
N GLY A 77 0.15 -4.81 -15.02
CA GLY A 77 -0.03 -4.66 -16.46
C GLY A 77 -1.48 -4.51 -16.96
N VAL A 78 -2.46 -4.35 -16.05
CA VAL A 78 -3.88 -4.20 -16.40
C VAL A 78 -4.45 -2.93 -15.80
N GLU A 79 -5.33 -2.22 -16.54
CA GLU A 79 -6.11 -1.12 -15.96
C GLU A 79 -7.07 -1.68 -14.88
N PRO A 80 -7.00 -1.19 -13.62
CA PRO A 80 -7.71 -1.81 -12.49
C PRO A 80 -9.22 -1.95 -12.66
N TRP A 81 -9.86 -0.96 -13.30
CA TRP A 81 -11.32 -0.96 -13.57
C TRP A 81 -11.75 -1.92 -14.68
N ASN A 82 -10.81 -2.42 -15.48
CA ASN A 82 -11.04 -3.44 -16.51
C ASN A 82 -10.61 -4.84 -16.05
N ALA A 83 -10.11 -4.96 -14.80
CA ALA A 83 -9.60 -6.20 -14.24
C ALA A 83 -10.71 -7.27 -14.12
N ASP A 84 -10.41 -8.49 -14.54
CA ASP A 84 -11.27 -9.63 -14.31
C ASP A 84 -11.10 -10.22 -12.89
N ALA A 85 -11.86 -11.26 -12.58
CA ALA A 85 -11.79 -11.91 -11.27
C ALA A 85 -10.42 -12.57 -11.01
N GLY A 86 -9.78 -13.12 -12.06
CA GLY A 86 -8.45 -13.72 -11.96
C GLY A 86 -7.38 -12.70 -11.61
N HIS A 87 -7.42 -11.53 -12.26
CA HIS A 87 -6.53 -10.43 -11.94
C HIS A 87 -6.77 -9.89 -10.52
N ARG A 88 -8.04 -9.64 -10.15
CA ARG A 88 -8.37 -9.17 -8.79
C ARG A 88 -7.93 -10.13 -7.69
N ALA A 89 -7.94 -11.45 -7.95
CA ALA A 89 -7.44 -12.44 -6.99
C ALA A 89 -5.92 -12.35 -6.75
N ARG A 90 -5.17 -11.69 -7.63
CA ARG A 90 -3.73 -11.45 -7.51
C ARG A 90 -3.39 -10.17 -6.73
N VAL A 91 -4.39 -9.37 -6.37
CA VAL A 91 -4.23 -8.09 -5.65
C VAL A 91 -4.89 -8.19 -4.29
N GLY A 92 -4.11 -8.06 -3.24
CA GLY A 92 -4.60 -7.96 -1.86
C GLY A 92 -4.71 -6.50 -1.44
N VAL A 93 -5.80 -6.16 -0.76
CA VAL A 93 -6.08 -4.77 -0.37
C VAL A 93 -6.41 -4.70 1.11
N MET A 94 -5.73 -3.81 1.82
CA MET A 94 -5.99 -3.45 3.20
C MET A 94 -6.34 -1.96 3.27
N LEU A 95 -7.63 -1.66 3.40
CA LEU A 95 -8.15 -0.30 3.50
C LEU A 95 -7.95 0.28 4.91
N GLN A 96 -7.70 1.57 5.00
CA GLN A 96 -7.52 2.31 6.26
C GLN A 96 -8.75 2.22 7.17
N ASP A 97 -9.92 2.48 6.61
CA ASP A 97 -11.19 2.42 7.34
C ASP A 97 -12.22 1.55 6.61
N GLY A 98 -12.72 0.52 7.29
CA GLY A 98 -13.81 -0.30 6.77
C GLY A 98 -13.36 -1.55 6.01
N GLY A 99 -14.20 -1.99 5.06
CA GLY A 99 -13.95 -3.20 4.25
C GLY A 99 -14.23 -4.52 4.96
N LEU A 100 -14.19 -4.57 6.29
CA LEU A 100 -14.45 -5.82 7.03
C LEU A 100 -15.93 -5.94 7.45
N PRO A 101 -16.57 -7.10 7.25
CA PRO A 101 -17.92 -7.38 7.75
C PRO A 101 -17.97 -7.29 9.28
N MET A 102 -18.67 -6.27 9.81
CA MET A 102 -18.65 -5.90 11.22
C MET A 102 -19.32 -6.92 12.15
N GLY A 103 -20.27 -7.72 11.64
CA GLY A 103 -21.05 -8.69 12.43
C GLY A 103 -20.39 -10.05 12.64
N THR A 104 -19.31 -10.34 11.92
CA THR A 104 -18.66 -11.65 11.93
C THR A 104 -17.53 -11.73 12.95
N LYS A 105 -17.06 -12.96 13.22
CA LYS A 105 -15.85 -13.23 14.00
C LYS A 105 -14.63 -13.32 13.09
N PRO A 106 -13.42 -12.92 13.55
CA PRO A 106 -12.21 -12.89 12.73
C PRO A 106 -11.91 -14.19 11.97
N MET A 107 -11.81 -15.32 12.67
CA MET A 107 -11.48 -16.60 12.03
C MET A 107 -12.55 -17.07 11.04
N ALA A 108 -13.83 -16.81 11.33
CA ALA A 108 -14.91 -17.13 10.41
C ALA A 108 -14.82 -16.29 9.12
N LEU A 109 -14.48 -15.00 9.26
CA LEU A 109 -14.24 -14.12 8.13
C LEU A 109 -13.06 -14.61 7.29
N LEU A 110 -11.92 -14.89 7.90
CA LEU A 110 -10.71 -15.31 7.16
C LEU A 110 -10.94 -16.64 6.41
N ARG A 111 -11.58 -17.62 7.06
CA ARG A 111 -11.93 -18.90 6.39
C ARG A 111 -12.95 -18.72 5.25
N HIS A 112 -13.89 -17.79 5.42
CA HIS A 112 -14.83 -17.44 4.35
C HIS A 112 -14.10 -16.79 3.18
N LEU A 113 -13.21 -15.81 3.41
CA LEU A 113 -12.40 -15.20 2.36
C LEU A 113 -11.51 -16.24 1.67
N ALA A 114 -10.87 -17.13 2.42
CA ALA A 114 -10.04 -18.21 1.87
C ALA A 114 -10.80 -19.10 0.89
N SER A 115 -12.11 -19.32 1.11
CA SER A 115 -12.94 -20.14 0.23
C SER A 115 -13.13 -19.59 -1.19
N PHE A 116 -12.81 -18.31 -1.42
CA PHE A 116 -12.87 -17.70 -2.76
C PHE A 116 -11.61 -17.95 -3.60
N TYR A 117 -10.54 -18.42 -2.99
CA TYR A 117 -9.25 -18.62 -3.66
C TYR A 117 -8.98 -20.10 -3.91
N ARG A 118 -8.33 -20.40 -5.04
CA ARG A 118 -7.99 -21.77 -5.42
C ARG A 118 -6.92 -22.39 -4.52
N ALA A 119 -5.95 -21.58 -4.11
CA ALA A 119 -4.83 -21.95 -3.25
C ALA A 119 -4.64 -20.87 -2.20
N PRO A 120 -5.52 -20.79 -1.19
CA PRO A 120 -5.37 -19.81 -0.13
C PRO A 120 -4.17 -20.15 0.75
N ARG A 121 -3.69 -19.14 1.49
CA ARG A 121 -2.74 -19.37 2.59
C ARG A 121 -3.38 -20.21 3.69
N ASP A 122 -2.57 -20.90 4.47
CA ASP A 122 -3.02 -21.51 5.72
C ASP A 122 -3.53 -20.41 6.66
N VAL A 123 -4.85 -20.41 6.88
CA VAL A 123 -5.53 -19.37 7.67
C VAL A 123 -5.14 -19.45 9.13
N ASP A 124 -4.92 -20.66 9.66
CA ASP A 124 -4.60 -20.84 11.08
C ASP A 124 -3.16 -20.39 11.36
N GLU A 125 -2.21 -20.66 10.46
CA GLU A 125 -0.84 -20.17 10.54
C GLU A 125 -0.79 -18.63 10.45
N LEU A 126 -1.43 -18.04 9.44
CA LEU A 126 -1.48 -16.59 9.25
C LEU A 126 -2.13 -15.89 10.45
N ALA A 127 -3.24 -16.44 10.94
CA ALA A 127 -3.94 -15.89 12.10
C ALA A 127 -3.12 -15.99 13.39
N ALA A 128 -2.37 -17.07 13.57
CA ALA A 128 -1.51 -17.27 14.73
C ALA A 128 -0.40 -16.21 14.79
N ARG A 129 0.26 -15.91 13.67
CA ARG A 129 1.28 -14.84 13.56
C ARG A 129 0.73 -13.46 13.94
N LEU A 130 -0.53 -13.19 13.60
CA LEU A 130 -1.22 -11.93 13.91
C LEU A 130 -1.99 -11.97 15.23
N GLU A 131 -1.79 -13.01 16.07
CA GLU A 131 -2.43 -13.20 17.38
C GLU A 131 -3.96 -13.16 17.36
N ILE A 132 -4.58 -13.37 16.18
CA ILE A 132 -6.02 -13.30 15.97
C ILE A 132 -6.81 -14.30 16.84
N PRO A 133 -6.32 -15.53 17.12
CA PRO A 133 -7.00 -16.47 18.00
C PRO A 133 -7.30 -15.93 19.39
N SER A 134 -6.44 -15.04 19.94
CA SER A 134 -6.59 -14.47 21.27
C SER A 134 -7.88 -13.65 21.46
N PHE A 135 -8.40 -13.04 20.40
CA PHE A 135 -9.61 -12.23 20.41
C PHE A 135 -10.71 -12.72 19.47
N ASN A 136 -10.60 -13.93 18.92
CA ASN A 136 -11.57 -14.49 17.96
C ASN A 136 -13.00 -14.65 18.51
N ARG A 137 -13.20 -14.63 19.82
CA ARG A 137 -14.55 -14.68 20.40
C ARG A 137 -15.34 -13.39 20.21
N THR A 138 -14.64 -12.29 19.93
CA THR A 138 -15.20 -10.95 19.76
C THR A 138 -15.54 -10.70 18.30
N SER A 139 -16.69 -10.08 18.01
CA SER A 139 -17.05 -9.67 16.63
C SER A 139 -16.16 -8.51 16.16
N VAL A 140 -15.92 -8.41 14.86
CA VAL A 140 -15.08 -7.37 14.23
C VAL A 140 -15.46 -5.95 14.70
N ARG A 141 -16.76 -5.66 14.85
CA ARG A 141 -17.26 -4.36 15.35
C ARG A 141 -16.74 -3.99 16.74
N ARG A 142 -16.45 -4.98 17.58
CA ARG A 142 -16.04 -4.77 18.98
C ARG A 142 -14.54 -4.88 19.19
N LEU A 143 -13.77 -5.11 18.14
CA LEU A 143 -12.33 -5.17 18.20
C LEU A 143 -11.74 -3.77 18.45
N SER A 144 -10.60 -3.71 19.12
CA SER A 144 -9.78 -2.50 19.14
C SER A 144 -9.31 -2.11 17.75
N GLY A 145 -8.81 -0.89 17.55
CA GLY A 145 -8.22 -0.46 16.28
C GLY A 145 -7.12 -1.42 15.81
N GLY A 146 -6.14 -1.71 16.68
CA GLY A 146 -5.04 -2.62 16.36
C GLY A 146 -5.49 -4.06 16.08
N GLN A 147 -6.51 -4.57 16.78
CA GLN A 147 -7.06 -5.90 16.48
C GLN A 147 -7.75 -5.92 15.11
N ARG A 148 -8.49 -4.87 14.74
CA ARG A 148 -9.09 -4.74 13.39
C ARG A 148 -8.02 -4.67 12.32
N GLN A 149 -6.95 -3.92 12.57
CA GLN A 149 -5.80 -3.80 11.67
C GLN A 149 -5.18 -5.16 11.36
N ARG A 150 -4.91 -5.98 12.38
CA ARG A 150 -4.38 -7.35 12.21
C ARG A 150 -5.33 -8.25 11.40
N VAL A 151 -6.65 -8.15 11.60
CA VAL A 151 -7.63 -8.90 10.79
C VAL A 151 -7.67 -8.39 9.35
N ALA A 152 -7.60 -7.08 9.13
CA ALA A 152 -7.58 -6.50 7.78
C ALA A 152 -6.32 -6.91 7.00
N LEU A 153 -5.17 -6.90 7.65
CA LEU A 153 -3.92 -7.37 7.07
C LEU A 153 -4.02 -8.87 6.68
N ALA A 154 -4.50 -9.73 7.61
CA ALA A 154 -4.71 -11.14 7.30
C ALA A 154 -5.68 -11.33 6.12
N ALA A 155 -6.76 -10.57 6.07
CA ALA A 155 -7.74 -10.63 4.99
C ALA A 155 -7.14 -10.26 3.63
N ALA A 156 -6.24 -9.25 3.58
CA ALA A 156 -5.55 -8.86 2.36
C ALA A 156 -4.58 -9.95 1.85
N MET A 157 -4.03 -10.77 2.77
CA MET A 157 -2.97 -11.73 2.46
C MET A 157 -3.47 -13.16 2.22
N VAL A 158 -4.72 -13.47 2.59
CA VAL A 158 -5.26 -14.83 2.58
C VAL A 158 -5.22 -15.48 1.19
N GLY A 159 -5.33 -14.69 0.12
CA GLY A 159 -5.32 -15.14 -1.27
C GLY A 159 -3.92 -15.39 -1.84
N GLN A 160 -2.84 -15.17 -1.10
CA GLN A 160 -1.46 -15.20 -1.60
C GLN A 160 -1.25 -14.27 -2.82
N PRO A 161 -1.57 -12.97 -2.70
CA PRO A 161 -1.53 -12.06 -3.83
C PRO A 161 -0.10 -11.80 -4.34
N ASP A 162 0.00 -11.43 -5.63
CA ASP A 162 1.26 -10.98 -6.24
C ASP A 162 1.55 -9.50 -5.92
N LEU A 163 0.52 -8.74 -5.54
CA LEU A 163 0.61 -7.35 -5.12
C LEU A 163 -0.28 -7.09 -3.91
N LEU A 164 0.26 -6.40 -2.93
CA LEU A 164 -0.44 -5.91 -1.74
C LEU A 164 -0.50 -4.38 -1.74
N PHE A 165 -1.68 -3.82 -1.54
CA PHE A 165 -1.88 -2.43 -1.13
C PHE A 165 -2.20 -2.40 0.35
N LEU A 166 -1.39 -1.70 1.14
CA LEU A 166 -1.51 -1.62 2.60
C LEU A 166 -1.59 -0.15 3.01
N ASP A 167 -2.78 0.32 3.36
CA ASP A 167 -2.98 1.71 3.79
C ASP A 167 -2.75 1.82 5.31
N GLU A 168 -1.64 2.45 5.71
CA GLU A 168 -1.20 2.65 7.09
C GLU A 168 -1.22 1.36 7.95
N PRO A 169 -0.53 0.26 7.55
CA PRO A 169 -0.72 -1.07 8.13
C PRO A 169 -0.35 -1.18 9.61
N THR A 170 0.44 -0.24 10.14
CA THR A 170 0.89 -0.25 11.54
C THR A 170 0.23 0.83 12.40
N ALA A 171 -0.72 1.60 11.85
CA ALA A 171 -1.39 2.67 12.58
C ALA A 171 -2.10 2.12 13.84
N GLY A 172 -1.82 2.73 14.99
CA GLY A 172 -2.43 2.37 16.27
C GLY A 172 -1.99 1.01 16.85
N LEU A 173 -0.96 0.39 16.29
CA LEU A 173 -0.34 -0.80 16.86
C LEU A 173 0.70 -0.43 17.93
N ASP A 174 0.82 -1.29 18.95
CA ASP A 174 1.93 -1.24 19.89
C ASP A 174 3.27 -1.62 19.20
N PRO A 175 4.44 -1.31 19.81
CA PRO A 175 5.74 -1.54 19.17
C PRO A 175 6.02 -3.02 18.83
N HIS A 176 5.50 -3.99 19.60
CA HIS A 176 5.68 -5.41 19.32
C HIS A 176 4.86 -5.84 18.10
N ALA A 177 3.58 -5.48 18.07
CA ALA A 177 2.70 -5.76 16.95
C ALA A 177 3.19 -5.10 15.66
N ARG A 178 3.75 -3.87 15.74
CA ARG A 178 4.33 -3.18 14.59
C ARG A 178 5.50 -3.96 13.99
N ARG A 179 6.42 -4.45 14.82
CA ARG A 179 7.57 -5.26 14.36
C ARG A 179 7.13 -6.56 13.68
N GLU A 180 6.10 -7.21 14.20
CA GLU A 180 5.56 -8.42 13.57
C GLU A 180 4.94 -8.12 12.21
N VAL A 181 4.18 -7.02 12.08
CA VAL A 181 3.64 -6.57 10.79
C VAL A 181 4.76 -6.27 9.80
N TRP A 182 5.83 -5.61 10.22
CA TRP A 182 7.00 -5.37 9.35
C TRP A 182 7.67 -6.68 8.91
N ALA A 183 7.83 -7.64 9.81
CA ALA A 183 8.37 -8.95 9.46
C ALA A 183 7.48 -9.67 8.43
N ILE A 184 6.16 -9.62 8.62
CA ILE A 184 5.19 -10.20 7.68
C ILE A 184 5.29 -9.53 6.30
N ILE A 185 5.38 -8.20 6.23
CA ILE A 185 5.53 -7.46 4.96
C ILE A 185 6.85 -7.84 4.26
N SER A 186 7.94 -7.95 5.02
CA SER A 186 9.23 -8.41 4.48
C SER A 186 9.17 -9.83 3.93
N ASP A 187 8.50 -10.74 4.65
CA ASP A 187 8.30 -12.12 4.17
C ASP A 187 7.46 -12.18 2.89
N GLU A 188 6.47 -11.29 2.71
CA GLU A 188 5.70 -11.22 1.46
C GLU A 188 6.60 -10.80 0.30
N ARG A 189 7.41 -9.75 0.48
CA ARG A 189 8.41 -9.34 -0.51
C ARG A 189 9.39 -10.48 -0.83
N ASP A 190 9.90 -11.16 0.17
CA ASP A 190 10.89 -12.24 0.02
C ASP A 190 10.29 -13.46 -0.70
N ARG A 191 8.96 -13.62 -0.68
CA ARG A 191 8.22 -14.58 -1.51
C ARG A 191 7.98 -14.09 -2.95
N GLY A 192 8.41 -12.88 -3.28
CA GLY A 192 8.28 -12.29 -4.61
C GLY A 192 7.05 -11.41 -4.80
N ALA A 193 6.22 -11.18 -3.76
CA ALA A 193 5.11 -10.25 -3.85
C ALA A 193 5.61 -8.80 -3.89
N SER A 194 4.93 -7.96 -4.64
CA SER A 194 5.10 -6.52 -4.59
C SER A 194 4.26 -5.96 -3.46
N VAL A 195 4.75 -4.95 -2.74
CA VAL A 195 3.97 -4.31 -1.67
C VAL A 195 4.01 -2.80 -1.83
N VAL A 196 2.86 -2.17 -1.84
CA VAL A 196 2.72 -0.71 -1.77
C VAL A 196 2.16 -0.37 -0.40
N VAL A 197 2.94 0.36 0.40
CA VAL A 197 2.56 0.78 1.75
C VAL A 197 2.38 2.29 1.75
N THR A 198 1.21 2.80 2.13
CA THR A 198 1.10 4.20 2.51
C THR A 198 1.46 4.36 3.98
N THR A 199 2.25 5.35 4.30
CA THR A 199 2.61 5.63 5.69
C THR A 199 2.95 7.10 5.89
N HIS A 200 2.84 7.55 7.13
CA HIS A 200 3.37 8.83 7.58
C HIS A 200 4.55 8.62 8.56
N SER A 201 4.96 7.37 8.80
CA SER A 201 6.10 7.01 9.65
C SER A 201 7.37 6.88 8.82
N PHE A 202 8.34 7.75 9.04
CA PHE A 202 9.65 7.66 8.40
C PHE A 202 10.38 6.39 8.82
N GLU A 203 10.32 6.00 10.10
CA GLU A 203 10.87 4.73 10.61
C GLU A 203 10.35 3.51 9.83
N GLU A 204 9.03 3.47 9.54
CA GLU A 204 8.42 2.39 8.76
C GLU A 204 8.95 2.37 7.33
N ALA A 205 9.02 3.55 6.69
CA ALA A 205 9.54 3.67 5.33
C ALA A 205 11.00 3.25 5.24
N GLU A 206 11.87 3.75 6.13
CA GLU A 206 13.30 3.41 6.16
C GLU A 206 13.54 1.91 6.41
N ARG A 207 12.68 1.29 7.24
CA ARG A 207 12.83 -0.12 7.58
C ARG A 207 12.36 -1.07 6.50
N LEU A 208 11.30 -0.72 5.78
CA LEU A 208 10.63 -1.64 4.85
C LEU A 208 10.94 -1.37 3.39
N ALA A 209 11.13 -0.09 3.02
CA ALA A 209 11.08 0.29 1.62
C ALA A 209 12.36 -0.03 0.87
N ASP A 210 12.21 -0.76 -0.24
CA ASP A 210 13.20 -0.83 -1.30
C ASP A 210 13.11 0.39 -2.23
N HIS A 211 11.89 0.97 -2.33
CA HIS A 211 11.57 2.13 -3.16
C HIS A 211 10.69 3.11 -2.39
N VAL A 212 10.93 4.40 -2.53
CA VAL A 212 10.19 5.46 -1.85
C VAL A 212 9.54 6.37 -2.88
N VAL A 213 8.31 6.79 -2.62
CA VAL A 213 7.57 7.80 -3.37
C VAL A 213 7.15 8.88 -2.37
N ILE A 214 7.56 10.13 -2.60
CA ILE A 214 7.15 11.28 -1.80
C ILE A 214 6.11 12.08 -2.56
N MET A 215 4.92 12.19 -1.97
CA MET A 215 3.81 12.96 -2.53
C MET A 215 3.57 14.26 -1.78
N ASN A 216 3.35 15.34 -2.51
CA ASN A 216 2.94 16.63 -1.98
C ASN A 216 1.89 17.28 -2.86
N ALA A 217 0.78 17.75 -2.29
CA ALA A 217 -0.28 18.50 -2.96
C ALA A 217 -0.77 17.89 -4.30
N GLY A 218 -0.89 16.55 -4.35
CA GLY A 218 -1.39 15.81 -5.52
C GLY A 218 -0.34 15.53 -6.60
N THR A 219 0.94 15.76 -6.33
CA THR A 219 2.06 15.47 -7.24
C THR A 219 3.08 14.54 -6.58
N CYS A 220 3.91 13.86 -7.37
CA CYS A 220 5.10 13.17 -6.90
C CYS A 220 6.28 14.16 -6.95
N VAL A 221 6.90 14.41 -5.80
CA VAL A 221 8.03 15.34 -5.69
C VAL A 221 9.38 14.62 -5.70
N ALA A 222 9.42 13.34 -5.31
CA ALA A 222 10.58 12.46 -5.45
C ALA A 222 10.14 10.99 -5.51
N GLN A 223 10.89 10.17 -6.25
CA GLN A 223 10.79 8.71 -6.23
C GLN A 223 12.13 8.06 -6.56
N GLY A 224 12.38 6.90 -6.00
CA GLY A 224 13.61 6.13 -6.23
C GLY A 224 13.89 5.15 -5.10
N THR A 225 15.06 4.50 -5.14
CA THR A 225 15.54 3.75 -3.96
C THR A 225 15.72 4.70 -2.78
N LEU A 226 15.72 4.16 -1.57
CA LEU A 226 15.91 5.00 -0.37
C LEU A 226 17.19 5.84 -0.49
N ASP A 227 18.31 5.22 -0.86
CA ASP A 227 19.60 5.90 -1.05
C ASP A 227 19.56 6.99 -2.14
N ALA A 228 18.85 6.72 -3.25
CA ALA A 228 18.72 7.68 -4.35
C ALA A 228 17.85 8.89 -3.97
N VAL A 229 16.90 8.73 -3.07
CA VAL A 229 16.05 9.84 -2.58
C VAL A 229 16.74 10.62 -1.46
N THR A 230 17.40 9.91 -0.53
CA THR A 230 18.00 10.53 0.66
C THR A 230 19.39 11.09 0.41
N HIS A 231 20.15 10.55 -0.54
CA HIS A 231 21.56 10.88 -0.79
C HIS A 231 22.41 10.79 0.50
N GLY A 232 22.10 9.81 1.36
CA GLY A 232 22.78 9.58 2.64
C GLY A 232 22.35 10.51 3.78
N ARG A 233 21.29 11.31 3.58
CA ARG A 233 20.66 12.14 4.61
C ARG A 233 19.53 11.35 5.29
N ASP A 234 19.03 11.86 6.40
CA ASP A 234 17.82 11.37 7.04
C ASP A 234 16.59 11.57 6.13
N LEU A 235 15.71 10.56 6.03
CA LEU A 235 14.53 10.63 5.17
C LEU A 235 13.55 11.72 5.62
N GLU A 236 13.45 11.95 6.94
CA GLU A 236 12.59 12.98 7.50
C GLU A 236 13.05 14.38 7.06
N ASP A 237 14.36 14.67 7.12
CA ASP A 237 14.93 15.94 6.68
C ASP A 237 14.68 16.18 5.18
N VAL A 238 14.93 15.17 4.35
CA VAL A 238 14.69 15.25 2.91
C VAL A 238 13.21 15.46 2.59
N TYR A 239 12.34 14.75 3.30
CA TYR A 239 10.89 14.93 3.16
C TYR A 239 10.43 16.35 3.44
N PHE A 240 10.90 16.96 4.54
CA PHE A 240 10.54 18.34 4.89
C PHE A 240 11.08 19.34 3.86
N ASP A 241 12.34 19.21 3.44
CA ASP A 241 12.91 20.08 2.40
C ASP A 241 12.08 20.04 1.10
N LEU A 242 11.67 18.85 0.63
CA LEU A 242 10.89 18.69 -0.60
C LEU A 242 9.44 19.15 -0.48
N THR A 243 8.84 19.05 0.70
CA THR A 243 7.43 19.40 0.91
C THR A 243 7.22 20.86 1.36
N GLU A 244 8.22 21.51 1.93
CA GLU A 244 8.18 22.93 2.30
C GLU A 244 8.57 23.86 1.15
N ALA A 245 9.54 23.47 0.32
CA ALA A 245 9.96 24.23 -0.86
C ALA A 245 8.87 24.36 -1.93
N ALA A 246 7.80 23.55 -1.87
CA ALA A 246 6.68 23.56 -2.80
C ALA A 246 5.48 24.41 -2.32
N ARG A 247 5.66 25.25 -1.29
CA ARG A 247 4.73 26.30 -0.87
C ARG A 247 5.09 27.60 -1.59
#